data_b0e0bbb47db970e8a681092f69bc62ad
#
_entry.id   b0e0bbb47db970e8a681092f69bc62ad
#
_cell.length_a   1.000
_cell.length_b   1.000
_cell.length_c   1.000
_cell.angle_alpha   90.00
_cell.angle_beta   90.00
_cell.angle_gamma   90.00
#
_symmetry.space_group_name_H-M   'P 1'
#
loop_
_entity.id
_entity.type
_entity.pdbx_description
1 polymer ?
#
loop_
_entity_poly.entity_id
_entity_poly.type
_entity_poly.pdbx_seq_one_letter_code
_entity_poly.pdbx_strand_id
1 'polypeptide(L)'
;MDKKSDNGNEAEKPWSNLPATEKGNYLSFHKNASEDDLKHAEKNVLEFPRWSIISGYYCMHDLTKLFLAEKFNAKISSPEIHAKTIVTLEHFVRDAELRNKILELLKEAKDIYYSAERLREKTLPVLLKRGRQERGKAQYYSENYTEDEKANYQKASYFLETIVGPYVKLLKGLM
;
A
#
# COMPACT_ATOMS: atom_id res chain seq x y z
N MET A 1 -16.63 -50.89 10.76
CA MET A 1 -17.43 -49.63 10.75
C MET A 1 -16.47 -48.49 11.05
N ASP A 2 -15.82 -47.98 10.03
CA ASP A 2 -14.83 -46.92 10.16
C ASP A 2 -15.52 -45.57 10.10
N LYS A 3 -15.43 -44.84 11.22
CA LYS A 3 -15.86 -43.44 11.26
C LYS A 3 -14.81 -42.60 10.50
N LYS A 4 -15.10 -42.24 9.27
CA LYS A 4 -14.43 -41.14 8.59
C LYS A 4 -14.67 -39.87 9.38
N SER A 5 -13.62 -39.38 10.01
CA SER A 5 -13.57 -38.03 10.57
C SER A 5 -13.58 -37.04 9.41
N ASP A 6 -14.70 -36.35 9.28
CA ASP A 6 -14.89 -35.23 8.34
C ASP A 6 -14.07 -34.05 8.90
N ASN A 7 -12.79 -33.98 8.52
CA ASN A 7 -11.97 -32.79 8.76
C ASN A 7 -12.41 -31.72 7.75
N GLY A 8 -13.48 -31.03 8.06
CA GLY A 8 -13.86 -29.81 7.39
C GLY A 8 -12.70 -28.83 7.46
N ASN A 9 -12.07 -28.57 6.34
CA ASN A 9 -11.01 -27.60 6.15
C ASN A 9 -11.64 -26.21 6.37
N GLU A 10 -11.73 -25.76 7.64
CA GLU A 10 -12.08 -24.36 7.94
C GLU A 10 -10.95 -23.53 7.33
N ALA A 11 -11.24 -22.82 6.25
CA ALA A 11 -10.31 -21.90 5.64
C ALA A 11 -9.79 -20.95 6.72
N GLU A 12 -8.47 -20.98 6.94
CA GLU A 12 -7.81 -20.21 7.98
C GLU A 12 -8.14 -18.72 7.81
N LYS A 13 -8.70 -18.09 8.85
CA LYS A 13 -9.11 -16.69 8.80
C LYS A 13 -7.88 -15.82 8.48
N PRO A 14 -7.99 -14.85 7.56
CA PRO A 14 -6.86 -13.98 7.19
C PRO A 14 -6.43 -13.02 8.31
N TRP A 15 -7.11 -13.02 9.45
CA TRP A 15 -6.79 -12.24 10.64
C TRP A 15 -6.87 -13.10 11.90
N SER A 16 -6.23 -12.62 12.96
CA SER A 16 -6.37 -13.13 14.33
C SER A 16 -6.92 -12.04 15.26
N ASN A 17 -7.41 -12.44 16.43
CA ASN A 17 -7.72 -11.46 17.47
C ASN A 17 -6.43 -10.81 17.97
N LEU A 18 -6.43 -9.50 18.12
CA LEU A 18 -5.31 -8.74 18.64
C LEU A 18 -5.24 -8.92 20.17
N PRO A 19 -4.16 -9.55 20.71
CA PRO A 19 -4.03 -9.75 22.15
C PRO A 19 -3.97 -8.42 22.90
N ALA A 20 -4.58 -8.36 24.09
CA ALA A 20 -4.59 -7.14 24.91
C ALA A 20 -3.17 -6.67 25.26
N THR A 21 -2.24 -7.59 25.44
CA THR A 21 -0.82 -7.32 25.73
C THR A 21 -0.07 -6.68 24.57
N GLU A 22 -0.53 -6.87 23.34
CA GLU A 22 0.10 -6.32 22.13
C GLU A 22 -0.62 -5.08 21.61
N LYS A 23 -1.86 -4.84 22.06
CA LYS A 23 -2.77 -3.86 21.45
C LYS A 23 -2.16 -2.46 21.42
N GLY A 24 -1.60 -1.98 22.52
CA GLY A 24 -1.00 -0.65 22.60
C GLY A 24 0.12 -0.45 21.58
N ASN A 25 1.04 -1.41 21.53
CA ASN A 25 2.17 -1.35 20.61
C ASN A 25 1.74 -1.47 19.14
N TYR A 26 0.79 -2.35 18.83
CA TYR A 26 0.30 -2.54 17.47
C TYR A 26 -0.41 -1.28 16.94
N LEU A 27 -1.30 -0.67 17.74
CA LEU A 27 -2.00 0.55 17.36
C LEU A 27 -1.02 1.72 17.20
N SER A 28 -0.12 1.91 18.15
CA SER A 28 0.90 2.97 18.08
C SER A 28 1.81 2.82 16.87
N PHE A 29 2.25 1.60 16.57
CA PHE A 29 3.08 1.32 15.40
C PHE A 29 2.39 1.73 14.10
N HIS A 30 1.18 1.22 13.84
CA HIS A 30 0.47 1.49 12.60
C HIS A 30 0.00 2.94 12.46
N LYS A 31 -0.31 3.59 13.58
CA LYS A 31 -0.60 5.02 13.60
C LYS A 31 0.62 5.83 13.17
N ASN A 32 1.74 5.63 13.84
CA ASN A 32 2.97 6.37 13.53
C ASN A 32 3.47 6.08 12.10
N ALA A 33 3.47 4.80 11.70
CA ALA A 33 3.86 4.41 10.34
C ALA A 33 3.00 5.10 9.28
N SER A 34 1.68 5.07 9.42
CA SER A 34 0.78 5.72 8.46
C SER A 34 0.95 7.25 8.41
N GLU A 35 1.22 7.90 9.54
CA GLU A 35 1.46 9.35 9.61
C GLU A 35 2.81 9.72 8.98
N ASP A 36 3.85 8.95 9.25
CA ASP A 36 5.19 9.20 8.70
C ASP A 36 5.26 8.92 7.21
N ASP A 37 4.61 7.84 6.75
CA ASP A 37 4.49 7.50 5.35
C ASP A 37 3.71 8.58 4.57
N LEU A 38 2.64 9.14 5.14
CA LEU A 38 1.91 10.24 4.52
C LEU A 38 2.80 11.49 4.36
N LYS A 39 3.48 11.89 5.44
CA LYS A 39 4.41 13.02 5.40
C LYS A 39 5.54 12.80 4.38
N HIS A 40 6.06 11.58 4.32
CA HIS A 40 7.10 11.23 3.35
C HIS A 40 6.56 11.30 1.92
N ALA A 41 5.36 10.80 1.66
CA ALA A 41 4.71 10.86 0.37
C ALA A 41 4.52 12.32 -0.09
N GLU A 42 3.97 13.18 0.77
CA GLU A 42 3.74 14.59 0.48
C GLU A 42 5.02 15.38 0.18
N LYS A 43 6.09 15.12 0.96
CA LYS A 43 7.38 15.81 0.79
C LYS A 43 8.12 15.42 -0.50
N ASN A 44 7.93 14.18 -0.95
CA ASN A 44 8.70 13.63 -2.07
C ASN A 44 7.98 13.72 -3.42
N VAL A 45 6.81 14.33 -3.49
CA VAL A 45 6.01 14.37 -4.72
C VAL A 45 6.72 15.03 -5.89
N LEU A 46 7.53 16.07 -5.62
CA LEU A 46 8.28 16.82 -6.63
C LEU A 46 9.62 16.15 -6.99
N GLU A 47 10.43 15.86 -5.97
CA GLU A 47 11.82 15.42 -6.18
C GLU A 47 11.93 13.92 -6.40
N PHE A 48 11.07 13.14 -5.73
CA PHE A 48 11.11 11.69 -5.76
C PHE A 48 9.70 11.09 -5.93
N PRO A 49 8.99 11.40 -7.03
CA PRO A 49 7.57 11.06 -7.20
C PRO A 49 7.28 9.57 -7.05
N ARG A 50 8.21 8.70 -7.42
CA ARG A 50 8.07 7.27 -7.22
C ARG A 50 8.03 6.89 -5.74
N TRP A 51 8.90 7.48 -4.91
CA TRP A 51 8.90 7.25 -3.47
C TRP A 51 7.65 7.81 -2.81
N SER A 52 7.11 8.91 -3.33
CA SER A 52 5.80 9.44 -2.95
C SER A 52 4.68 8.41 -3.15
N ILE A 53 4.64 7.74 -4.31
CA ILE A 53 3.66 6.67 -4.58
C ILE A 53 3.85 5.49 -3.62
N ILE A 54 5.07 5.04 -3.41
CA ILE A 54 5.37 3.91 -2.52
C ILE A 54 4.91 4.21 -1.09
N SER A 55 5.31 5.35 -0.53
CA SER A 55 4.92 5.75 0.83
C SER A 55 3.42 5.97 0.96
N GLY A 56 2.78 6.62 -0.02
CA GLY A 56 1.32 6.78 -0.01
C GLY A 56 0.57 5.45 0.03
N TYR A 57 1.03 4.45 -0.71
CA TYR A 57 0.47 3.10 -0.69
C TYR A 57 0.64 2.42 0.69
N TYR A 58 1.82 2.50 1.29
CA TYR A 58 2.05 1.96 2.64
C TYR A 58 1.24 2.70 3.70
N CYS A 59 1.11 4.03 3.61
CA CYS A 59 0.22 4.82 4.46
C CYS A 59 -1.20 4.25 4.46
N MET A 60 -1.77 3.97 3.28
CA MET A 60 -3.13 3.42 3.17
C MET A 60 -3.23 2.04 3.84
N HIS A 61 -2.24 1.17 3.68
CA HIS A 61 -2.23 -0.16 4.31
C HIS A 61 -2.08 -0.10 5.82
N ASP A 62 -1.20 0.73 6.35
CA ASP A 62 -1.01 0.84 7.80
C ASP A 62 -2.22 1.50 8.47
N LEU A 63 -2.81 2.50 7.83
CA LEU A 63 -4.06 3.08 8.30
C LEU A 63 -5.23 2.08 8.30
N THR A 64 -5.28 1.18 7.31
CA THR A 64 -6.29 0.12 7.26
C THR A 64 -6.11 -0.88 8.40
N LYS A 65 -4.88 -1.30 8.69
CA LYS A 65 -4.59 -2.19 9.83
C LYS A 65 -4.93 -1.52 11.16
N LEU A 66 -4.62 -0.24 11.30
CA LEU A 66 -5.02 0.55 12.47
C LEU A 66 -6.54 0.53 12.65
N PHE A 67 -7.29 0.87 11.60
CA PHE A 67 -8.76 0.86 11.60
C PHE A 67 -9.33 -0.51 11.98
N LEU A 68 -8.83 -1.58 11.36
CA LEU A 68 -9.29 -2.95 11.63
C LEU A 68 -8.98 -3.38 13.08
N ALA A 69 -7.83 -2.97 13.62
CA ALA A 69 -7.45 -3.26 14.99
C ALA A 69 -8.27 -2.45 16.01
N GLU A 70 -8.51 -1.18 15.77
CA GLU A 70 -9.31 -0.34 16.67
C GLU A 70 -10.78 -0.75 16.72
N LYS A 71 -11.40 -0.94 15.56
CA LYS A 71 -12.85 -1.18 15.47
C LYS A 71 -13.24 -2.64 15.67
N PHE A 72 -12.40 -3.56 15.24
CA PHE A 72 -12.76 -4.98 15.16
C PHE A 72 -11.81 -5.89 15.93
N ASN A 73 -10.82 -5.32 16.60
CA ASN A 73 -9.76 -6.07 17.31
C ASN A 73 -9.05 -7.10 16.41
N ALA A 74 -8.95 -6.81 15.11
CA ALA A 74 -8.37 -7.70 14.11
C ALA A 74 -6.89 -7.36 13.86
N LYS A 75 -6.03 -8.38 14.01
CA LYS A 75 -4.59 -8.32 13.74
C LYS A 75 -4.29 -9.01 12.42
N ILE A 76 -3.60 -8.30 11.53
CA ILE A 76 -3.12 -8.84 10.26
C ILE A 76 -1.64 -9.17 10.39
N SER A 77 -1.27 -10.41 10.07
CA SER A 77 0.11 -10.90 10.14
C SER A 77 0.56 -11.52 8.81
N SER A 78 1.90 -11.56 8.61
CA SER A 78 2.48 -12.23 7.42
C SER A 78 2.12 -13.74 7.39
N PRO A 79 2.22 -14.41 6.23
CA PRO A 79 2.53 -13.83 4.91
C PRO A 79 1.34 -13.12 4.26
N GLU A 80 1.55 -12.57 3.07
CA GLU A 80 0.51 -11.98 2.21
C GLU A 80 -0.32 -10.84 2.87
N ILE A 81 0.34 -10.00 3.67
CA ILE A 81 -0.30 -8.95 4.49
C ILE A 81 -1.27 -8.09 3.65
N HIS A 82 -0.89 -7.68 2.44
CA HIS A 82 -1.74 -6.80 1.61
C HIS A 82 -3.05 -7.50 1.19
N ALA A 83 -2.98 -8.76 0.74
CA ALA A 83 -4.15 -9.53 0.38
C ALA A 83 -5.06 -9.78 1.59
N LYS A 84 -4.47 -10.19 2.72
CA LYS A 84 -5.20 -10.41 3.97
C LYS A 84 -5.88 -9.13 4.48
N THR A 85 -5.24 -7.98 4.35
CA THR A 85 -5.82 -6.68 4.75
C THR A 85 -7.10 -6.39 3.96
N ILE A 86 -7.09 -6.61 2.65
CA ILE A 86 -8.24 -6.39 1.76
C ILE A 86 -9.39 -7.35 2.15
N VAL A 87 -9.11 -8.65 2.24
CA VAL A 87 -10.13 -9.65 2.59
C VAL A 87 -10.72 -9.40 3.98
N THR A 88 -9.88 -8.99 4.94
CA THR A 88 -10.34 -8.65 6.30
C THR A 88 -11.25 -7.42 6.29
N LEU A 89 -10.91 -6.41 5.50
CA LEU A 89 -11.73 -5.21 5.34
C LEU A 89 -13.09 -5.55 4.70
N GLU A 90 -13.09 -6.36 3.65
CA GLU A 90 -14.32 -6.88 3.01
C GLU A 90 -15.23 -7.61 4.00
N HIS A 91 -14.64 -8.37 4.91
CA HIS A 91 -15.39 -9.12 5.91
C HIS A 91 -16.06 -8.22 6.97
N PHE A 92 -15.34 -7.21 7.47
CA PHE A 92 -15.80 -6.40 8.59
C PHE A 92 -16.63 -5.19 8.20
N VAL A 93 -16.35 -4.56 7.05
CA VAL A 93 -17.13 -3.39 6.59
C VAL A 93 -18.42 -3.88 5.93
N ARG A 94 -19.52 -3.82 6.69
CA ARG A 94 -20.82 -4.34 6.26
C ARG A 94 -21.60 -3.41 5.34
N ASP A 95 -21.43 -2.11 5.50
CA ASP A 95 -22.00 -1.12 4.58
C ASP A 95 -21.39 -1.31 3.18
N ALA A 96 -22.24 -1.64 2.22
CA ALA A 96 -21.81 -2.02 0.88
C ALA A 96 -21.26 -0.83 0.09
N GLU A 97 -21.83 0.36 0.24
CA GLU A 97 -21.38 1.57 -0.46
C GLU A 97 -20.01 2.00 0.07
N LEU A 98 -19.89 2.08 1.39
CA LEU A 98 -18.65 2.40 2.06
C LEU A 98 -17.54 1.39 1.73
N ARG A 99 -17.85 0.09 1.80
CA ARG A 99 -16.91 -0.98 1.48
C ARG A 99 -16.41 -0.87 0.04
N ASN A 100 -17.32 -0.72 -0.92
CA ASN A 100 -16.95 -0.60 -2.32
C ASN A 100 -16.04 0.61 -2.56
N LYS A 101 -16.37 1.76 -1.99
CA LYS A 101 -15.53 2.97 -2.10
C LYS A 101 -14.13 2.77 -1.55
N ILE A 102 -13.99 2.14 -0.37
CA ILE A 102 -12.68 1.84 0.22
C ILE A 102 -11.88 0.88 -0.66
N LEU A 103 -12.54 -0.18 -1.16
CA LEU A 103 -11.89 -1.20 -1.99
C LEU A 103 -11.50 -0.67 -3.37
N GLU A 104 -12.29 0.19 -3.98
CA GLU A 104 -11.94 0.85 -5.24
C GLU A 104 -10.66 1.69 -5.09
N LEU A 105 -10.58 2.52 -4.04
CA LEU A 105 -9.39 3.31 -3.77
C LEU A 105 -8.14 2.45 -3.51
N LEU A 106 -8.29 1.35 -2.74
CA LEU A 106 -7.19 0.41 -2.49
C LEU A 106 -6.74 -0.32 -3.76
N LYS A 107 -7.68 -0.70 -4.62
CA LYS A 107 -7.39 -1.37 -5.89
C LYS A 107 -6.64 -0.44 -6.83
N GLU A 108 -7.12 0.79 -6.99
CA GLU A 108 -6.45 1.80 -7.82
C GLU A 108 -5.06 2.13 -7.28
N ALA A 109 -4.92 2.29 -5.96
CA ALA A 109 -3.64 2.48 -5.30
C ALA A 109 -2.66 1.34 -5.59
N LYS A 110 -3.13 0.10 -5.50
CA LYS A 110 -2.35 -1.10 -5.81
C LYS A 110 -1.84 -1.11 -7.24
N ASP A 111 -2.69 -0.78 -8.21
CA ASP A 111 -2.33 -0.76 -9.63
C ASP A 111 -1.27 0.32 -9.93
N ILE A 112 -1.40 1.49 -9.32
CA ILE A 112 -0.42 2.57 -9.43
C ILE A 112 0.90 2.19 -8.75
N TYR A 113 0.86 1.62 -7.54
CA TYR A 113 2.03 1.14 -6.82
C TYR A 113 2.82 0.09 -7.62
N TYR A 114 2.15 -0.95 -8.12
CA TYR A 114 2.82 -1.97 -8.93
C TYR A 114 3.37 -1.42 -10.26
N SER A 115 2.71 -0.45 -10.85
CA SER A 115 3.25 0.25 -12.02
C SER A 115 4.55 0.99 -11.68
N ALA A 116 4.61 1.66 -10.53
CA ALA A 116 5.82 2.34 -10.05
C ALA A 116 6.94 1.35 -9.69
N GLU A 117 6.62 0.19 -9.08
CA GLU A 117 7.59 -0.86 -8.76
C GLU A 117 8.12 -1.59 -10.01
N ARG A 118 7.26 -1.91 -10.99
CA ARG A 118 7.67 -2.56 -12.24
C ARG A 118 8.64 -1.72 -13.07
N LEU A 119 8.55 -0.40 -13.00
CA LEU A 119 9.54 0.48 -13.61
C LEU A 119 10.94 0.24 -13.02
N ARG A 120 11.04 -0.09 -11.73
CA ARG A 120 12.30 -0.46 -11.08
C ARG A 120 12.87 -1.76 -11.62
N GLU A 121 12.05 -2.81 -11.69
CA GLU A 121 12.49 -4.14 -12.11
C GLU A 121 12.95 -4.17 -13.58
N LYS A 122 12.27 -3.40 -14.43
CA LYS A 122 12.62 -3.30 -15.85
C LYS A 122 13.81 -2.36 -16.11
N THR A 123 13.90 -1.27 -15.35
CA THR A 123 14.89 -0.21 -15.60
C THR A 123 16.24 -0.53 -14.97
N LEU A 124 16.26 -1.16 -13.79
CA LEU A 124 17.52 -1.44 -13.08
C LEU A 124 18.47 -2.38 -13.86
N PRO A 125 18.04 -3.52 -14.42
CA PRO A 125 18.91 -4.36 -15.24
C PRO A 125 19.38 -3.66 -16.52
N VAL A 126 18.52 -2.85 -17.14
CA VAL A 126 18.85 -2.08 -18.34
C VAL A 126 19.84 -0.98 -18.01
N LEU A 127 19.67 -0.25 -16.90
CA LEU A 127 20.60 0.78 -16.43
C LEU A 127 21.95 0.18 -16.01
N LEU A 128 21.96 -0.97 -15.33
CA LEU A 128 23.21 -1.66 -14.97
C LEU A 128 23.95 -2.19 -16.20
N LYS A 129 23.22 -2.71 -17.20
CA LYS A 129 23.80 -3.17 -18.46
C LYS A 129 24.33 -1.99 -19.29
N ARG A 130 23.59 -0.89 -19.37
CA ARG A 130 24.00 0.37 -20.03
C ARG A 130 25.13 1.07 -19.29
N GLY A 131 25.11 1.13 -17.97
CA GLY A 131 26.18 1.73 -17.17
C GLY A 131 27.53 1.05 -17.34
N ARG A 132 27.58 -0.23 -17.74
CA ARG A 132 28.80 -0.90 -18.19
C ARG A 132 29.25 -0.45 -19.60
N GLN A 133 28.31 -0.11 -20.48
CA GLN A 133 28.61 0.27 -21.88
C GLN A 133 28.80 1.77 -22.08
N GLU A 134 28.28 2.63 -21.18
CA GLU A 134 28.17 4.09 -21.41
C GLU A 134 28.88 4.96 -20.37
N ARG A 135 30.02 4.54 -19.82
CA ARG A 135 30.93 5.47 -19.11
C ARG A 135 31.43 6.63 -19.98
N GLY A 136 31.01 6.67 -21.24
CA GLY A 136 31.46 7.67 -22.24
C GLY A 136 30.38 8.61 -22.80
N LYS A 137 29.09 8.46 -22.49
CA LYS A 137 28.03 9.29 -23.10
C LYS A 137 27.08 9.91 -22.07
N ALA A 138 27.59 10.82 -21.25
CA ALA A 138 26.81 11.59 -20.26
C ALA A 138 25.72 12.50 -20.89
N GLN A 139 25.67 12.65 -22.21
CA GLN A 139 24.83 13.64 -22.89
C GLN A 139 23.45 13.11 -23.34
N TYR A 140 23.22 11.79 -23.33
CA TYR A 140 21.95 11.20 -23.80
C TYR A 140 20.88 11.07 -22.70
N TYR A 141 21.21 11.36 -21.46
CA TYR A 141 20.32 11.19 -20.31
C TYR A 141 19.40 12.40 -20.04
N SER A 142 19.70 13.59 -20.59
CA SER A 142 19.00 14.81 -20.21
C SER A 142 17.63 14.99 -20.87
N GLU A 143 17.42 14.53 -22.10
CA GLU A 143 16.19 14.81 -22.84
C GLU A 143 15.04 13.84 -22.54
N ASN A 144 15.33 12.55 -22.40
CA ASN A 144 14.29 11.55 -22.06
C ASN A 144 13.94 11.54 -20.56
N TYR A 145 14.85 11.99 -19.70
CA TYR A 145 14.64 11.98 -18.24
C TYR A 145 13.64 13.05 -17.79
N THR A 146 13.61 14.19 -18.43
CA THR A 146 12.71 15.32 -18.08
C THR A 146 11.23 15.04 -18.40
N GLU A 147 10.93 14.33 -19.49
CA GLU A 147 9.54 13.93 -19.81
C GLU A 147 9.03 12.82 -18.86
N ASP A 148 9.88 11.85 -18.55
CA ASP A 148 9.57 10.79 -17.59
C ASP A 148 9.41 11.34 -16.16
N GLU A 149 10.20 12.32 -15.75
CA GLU A 149 10.05 12.99 -14.45
C GLU A 149 8.73 13.75 -14.35
N LYS A 150 8.36 14.51 -15.38
CA LYS A 150 7.10 15.24 -15.42
C LYS A 150 5.89 14.31 -15.37
N ALA A 151 5.92 13.22 -16.14
CA ALA A 151 4.88 12.20 -16.13
C ALA A 151 4.79 11.49 -14.77
N ASN A 152 5.92 11.17 -14.14
CA ASN A 152 5.97 10.57 -12.81
C ASN A 152 5.47 11.52 -11.72
N TYR A 153 5.80 12.82 -11.80
CA TYR A 153 5.28 13.84 -10.91
C TYR A 153 3.76 13.98 -11.03
N GLN A 154 3.23 14.09 -12.24
CA GLN A 154 1.77 14.17 -12.47
C GLN A 154 1.05 12.95 -11.92
N LYS A 155 1.63 11.76 -12.08
CA LYS A 155 1.10 10.51 -11.55
C LYS A 155 1.13 10.47 -10.02
N ALA A 156 2.20 10.95 -9.39
CA ALA A 156 2.32 11.01 -7.94
C ALA A 156 1.38 12.06 -7.33
N SER A 157 1.25 13.24 -7.94
CA SER A 157 0.31 14.28 -7.52
C SER A 157 -1.13 13.78 -7.60
N TYR A 158 -1.52 13.20 -8.74
CA TYR A 158 -2.82 12.56 -8.91
C TYR A 158 -3.07 11.51 -7.82
N PHE A 159 -2.10 10.64 -7.58
CA PHE A 159 -2.19 9.58 -6.59
C PHE A 159 -2.45 10.11 -5.18
N LEU A 160 -1.70 11.14 -4.75
CA LEU A 160 -1.89 11.75 -3.43
C LEU A 160 -3.22 12.49 -3.31
N GLU A 161 -3.58 13.28 -4.30
CA GLU A 161 -4.76 14.14 -4.24
C GLU A 161 -6.08 13.36 -4.42
N THR A 162 -6.08 12.34 -5.28
CA THR A 162 -7.30 11.66 -5.71
C THR A 162 -7.55 10.34 -5.00
N ILE A 163 -6.48 9.69 -4.51
CA ILE A 163 -6.57 8.36 -3.92
C ILE A 163 -6.19 8.39 -2.44
N VAL A 164 -4.94 8.75 -2.12
CA VAL A 164 -4.43 8.67 -0.73
C VAL A 164 -5.16 9.64 0.19
N GLY A 165 -5.27 10.90 -0.18
CA GLY A 165 -5.95 11.93 0.60
C GLY A 165 -7.40 11.59 0.93
N PRO A 166 -8.25 11.28 -0.07
CA PRO A 166 -9.63 10.84 0.15
C PRO A 166 -9.72 9.57 0.99
N TYR A 167 -8.83 8.59 0.79
CA TYR A 167 -8.79 7.36 1.58
C TYR A 167 -8.49 7.63 3.06
N VAL A 168 -7.43 8.40 3.33
CA VAL A 168 -7.03 8.79 4.69
C VAL A 168 -8.16 9.54 5.39
N LYS A 169 -8.79 10.50 4.71
CA LYS A 169 -9.93 11.25 5.25
C LYS A 169 -11.10 10.34 5.57
N LEU A 170 -11.41 9.39 4.67
CA LEU A 170 -12.50 8.43 4.85
C LEU A 170 -12.27 7.55 6.08
N LEU A 171 -11.11 6.90 6.19
CA LEU A 171 -10.82 6.00 7.31
C LEU A 171 -10.68 6.74 8.65
N LYS A 172 -10.05 7.91 8.68
CA LYS A 172 -9.98 8.74 9.90
C LYS A 172 -11.35 9.19 10.38
N GLY A 173 -12.29 9.40 9.47
CA GLY A 173 -13.68 9.73 9.82
C GLY A 173 -14.48 8.56 10.40
N LEU A 174 -14.00 7.32 10.25
CA LEU A 174 -14.62 6.09 10.79
C LEU A 174 -13.98 5.65 12.12
N MET A 175 -12.79 6.12 12.47
CA MET A 175 -12.10 5.84 13.74
C MET A 175 -12.59 6.72 14.85
#